data_8a2b318ad3698766d4a9d8303b074e62
#
_entry.id   8a2b318ad3698766d4a9d8303b074e62
#
_cell.length_a   1.000
_cell.length_b   1.000
_cell.length_c   1.000
_cell.angle_alpha   90.00
_cell.angle_beta   90.00
_cell.angle_gamma   90.00
#
_symmetry.space_group_name_H-M   'P 1'
#
loop_
_entity.id
_entity.type
_entity.pdbx_description
1 polymer ?
#
loop_
_entity_poly.entity_id
_entity_poly.type
_entity_poly.pdbx_seq_one_letter_code
_entity_poly.pdbx_strand_id
1 'polypeptide(L)'
;MTKGLAFAVALAVAGPALADFQDALSAYDAGDYETAYEEWHALAQEGDAEAEAALAGMHLVGAGVAQDFGKAAEWYRRAAKQGHAVARLNLGELYSTGRGVPRDYVQAYMWLGLAAAQGSAWADRRRAEISWSMTLAQIAEAEDLIRAWQTRAK
;
A
#
# COMPACT_ATOMS: atom_id res chain seq x y z
N MET A 1 55.52 7.81 39.33
CA MET A 1 54.10 7.40 39.43
C MET A 1 53.33 8.04 38.30
N THR A 2 53.26 7.38 37.18
CA THR A 2 52.51 7.86 36.01
C THR A 2 51.23 7.04 35.90
N LYS A 3 50.10 7.68 36.21
CA LYS A 3 48.75 7.08 36.01
C LYS A 3 48.41 7.17 34.55
N GLY A 4 48.43 6.02 33.83
CA GLY A 4 47.92 5.92 32.49
C GLY A 4 46.40 6.06 32.49
N LEU A 5 45.88 7.09 31.81
CA LEU A 5 44.47 7.17 31.46
C LEU A 5 44.20 6.17 30.32
N ALA A 6 43.45 5.13 30.64
CA ALA A 6 42.85 4.26 29.60
C ALA A 6 41.69 5.01 28.97
N PHE A 7 41.83 5.46 27.74
CA PHE A 7 40.72 5.91 26.91
C PHE A 7 39.95 4.66 26.46
N ALA A 8 38.80 4.41 27.10
CA ALA A 8 37.82 3.48 26.58
C ALA A 8 37.17 4.10 25.34
N VAL A 9 37.61 3.68 24.17
CA VAL A 9 36.87 3.94 22.93
C VAL A 9 35.57 3.11 22.99
N ALA A 10 34.47 3.75 23.35
CA ALA A 10 33.19 3.17 23.18
C ALA A 10 32.95 3.02 21.65
N LEU A 11 33.10 1.80 21.14
CA LEU A 11 32.54 1.47 19.84
C LEU A 11 30.99 1.62 19.98
N ALA A 12 30.48 2.72 19.47
CA ALA A 12 29.06 2.81 19.18
C ALA A 12 28.77 1.71 18.15
N VAL A 13 28.19 0.62 18.60
CA VAL A 13 27.53 -0.34 17.69
C VAL A 13 26.36 0.47 17.12
N ALA A 14 26.55 1.02 15.91
CA ALA A 14 25.44 1.52 15.13
C ALA A 14 24.53 0.30 14.93
N GLY A 15 23.41 0.26 15.62
CA GLY A 15 22.33 -0.66 15.31
C GLY A 15 21.99 -0.50 13.82
N PRO A 16 21.36 -1.49 13.20
CA PRO A 16 20.91 -1.35 11.82
C PRO A 16 20.16 -0.02 11.73
N ALA A 17 20.60 0.85 10.82
CA ALA A 17 19.90 2.10 10.55
C ALA A 17 18.44 1.71 10.31
N LEU A 18 17.53 2.25 11.14
CA LEU A 18 16.12 2.04 10.96
C LEU A 18 15.80 2.50 9.54
N ALA A 19 15.31 1.59 8.70
CA ALA A 19 14.88 1.93 7.36
C ALA A 19 13.91 3.11 7.46
N ASP A 20 14.20 4.16 6.70
CA ASP A 20 13.32 5.33 6.62
C ASP A 20 12.61 5.27 5.26
N PHE A 21 11.31 5.52 5.27
CA PHE A 21 10.54 5.56 4.04
C PHE A 21 11.13 6.56 3.02
N GLN A 22 11.66 7.68 3.49
CA GLN A 22 12.25 8.71 2.64
C GLN A 22 13.58 8.26 2.01
N ASP A 23 14.37 7.48 2.72
CA ASP A 23 15.63 6.91 2.20
C ASP A 23 15.31 5.92 1.06
N ALA A 24 14.32 5.04 1.26
CA ALA A 24 13.83 4.13 0.25
C ALA A 24 13.23 4.87 -0.97
N LEU A 25 12.48 5.94 -0.76
CA LEU A 25 11.95 6.78 -1.83
C LEU A 25 13.07 7.45 -2.64
N SER A 26 14.10 7.95 -1.95
CA SER A 26 15.27 8.54 -2.59
C SER A 26 16.03 7.54 -3.45
N ALA A 27 16.17 6.30 -2.97
CA ALA A 27 16.76 5.20 -3.74
C ALA A 27 15.91 4.88 -4.98
N TYR A 28 14.60 4.79 -4.83
CA TYR A 28 13.66 4.56 -5.94
C TYR A 28 13.77 5.64 -7.02
N ASP A 29 13.79 6.91 -6.63
CA ASP A 29 13.90 8.06 -7.54
C ASP A 29 15.26 8.10 -8.26
N ALA A 30 16.31 7.59 -7.62
CA ALA A 30 17.63 7.42 -8.22
C ALA A 30 17.72 6.19 -9.16
N GLY A 31 16.68 5.36 -9.22
CA GLY A 31 16.66 4.12 -10.00
C GLY A 31 17.31 2.92 -9.29
N ASP A 32 17.70 3.07 -8.05
CA ASP A 32 18.20 1.98 -7.19
C ASP A 32 17.00 1.23 -6.58
N TYR A 33 16.34 0.46 -7.43
CA TYR A 33 15.13 -0.27 -7.04
C TYR A 33 15.40 -1.41 -6.08
N GLU A 34 16.61 -1.96 -6.07
CA GLU A 34 16.99 -3.03 -5.16
C GLU A 34 17.00 -2.52 -3.72
N THR A 35 17.74 -1.42 -3.46
CA THR A 35 17.75 -0.77 -2.15
C THR A 35 16.36 -0.31 -1.73
N ALA A 36 15.61 0.33 -2.64
CA ALA A 36 14.25 0.78 -2.35
C ALA A 36 13.33 -0.39 -1.93
N TYR A 37 13.41 -1.51 -2.64
CA TYR A 37 12.63 -2.70 -2.32
C TYR A 37 12.97 -3.27 -0.95
N GLU A 38 14.26 -3.43 -0.65
CA GLU A 38 14.71 -3.99 0.64
C GLU A 38 14.26 -3.12 1.82
N GLU A 39 14.42 -1.81 1.73
CA GLU A 39 14.02 -0.88 2.79
C GLU A 39 12.50 -0.82 2.96
N TRP A 40 11.73 -0.66 1.87
CA TRP A 40 10.27 -0.70 1.98
C TRP A 40 9.76 -2.06 2.44
N HIS A 41 10.44 -3.17 2.06
CA HIS A 41 10.05 -4.49 2.51
C HIS A 41 10.25 -4.63 4.04
N ALA A 42 11.34 -4.12 4.60
CA ALA A 42 11.56 -4.10 6.04
C ALA A 42 10.44 -3.31 6.77
N LEU A 43 10.12 -2.10 6.31
CA LEU A 43 9.05 -1.28 6.87
C LEU A 43 7.66 -1.94 6.75
N ALA A 44 7.38 -2.55 5.61
CA ALA A 44 6.12 -3.26 5.37
C ALA A 44 5.95 -4.50 6.25
N GLN A 45 7.05 -5.17 6.62
CA GLN A 45 7.01 -6.25 7.61
C GLN A 45 6.63 -5.75 9.01
N GLU A 46 6.94 -4.52 9.33
CA GLU A 46 6.54 -3.84 10.57
C GLU A 46 5.11 -3.28 10.49
N GLY A 47 4.47 -3.37 9.33
CA GLY A 47 3.08 -2.94 9.11
C GLY A 47 2.93 -1.50 8.65
N ASP A 48 3.99 -0.88 8.12
CA ASP A 48 3.91 0.46 7.55
C ASP A 48 3.08 0.45 6.25
N ALA A 49 1.93 1.12 6.27
CA ALA A 49 0.97 1.12 5.16
C ALA A 49 1.49 1.85 3.91
N GLU A 50 2.34 2.87 4.09
CA GLU A 50 2.97 3.60 3.00
C GLU A 50 3.97 2.70 2.27
N ALA A 51 4.80 1.96 3.01
CA ALA A 51 5.75 0.99 2.47
C ALA A 51 5.03 -0.19 1.79
N GLU A 52 3.94 -0.69 2.37
CA GLU A 52 3.10 -1.70 1.73
C GLU A 52 2.55 -1.23 0.38
N ALA A 53 2.08 0.03 0.32
CA ALA A 53 1.58 0.62 -0.92
C ALA A 53 2.70 0.84 -1.95
N ALA A 54 3.90 1.22 -1.52
CA ALA A 54 5.07 1.37 -2.37
C ALA A 54 5.49 0.03 -3.00
N LEU A 55 5.59 -1.04 -2.21
CA LEU A 55 5.87 -2.39 -2.71
C LEU A 55 4.81 -2.87 -3.71
N ALA A 56 3.53 -2.59 -3.42
CA ALA A 56 2.46 -2.89 -4.35
C ALA A 56 2.66 -2.18 -5.70
N GLY A 57 3.06 -0.91 -5.66
CA GLY A 57 3.40 -0.13 -6.85
C GLY A 57 4.56 -0.74 -7.63
N MET A 58 5.63 -1.17 -6.97
CA MET A 58 6.77 -1.83 -7.61
C MET A 58 6.35 -3.10 -8.37
N HIS A 59 5.53 -3.95 -7.74
CA HIS A 59 4.98 -5.13 -8.39
C HIS A 59 4.00 -4.80 -9.51
N LEU A 60 3.22 -3.72 -9.36
CA LEU A 60 2.24 -3.29 -10.36
C LEU A 60 2.92 -2.90 -11.68
N VAL A 61 4.06 -2.20 -11.60
CA VAL A 61 4.76 -1.68 -12.80
C VAL A 61 5.99 -2.51 -13.17
N GLY A 62 6.47 -3.39 -12.31
CA GLY A 62 7.69 -4.18 -12.54
C GLY A 62 8.97 -3.37 -12.33
N ALA A 63 9.00 -2.45 -11.36
CA ALA A 63 10.18 -1.67 -11.03
C ALA A 63 11.10 -2.48 -10.09
N GLY A 64 12.25 -2.93 -10.59
CA GLY A 64 13.23 -3.72 -9.84
C GLY A 64 12.80 -5.14 -9.48
N VAL A 65 11.55 -5.48 -9.75
CA VAL A 65 10.96 -6.81 -9.55
C VAL A 65 10.16 -7.19 -10.79
N ALA A 66 9.91 -8.48 -10.99
CA ALA A 66 9.00 -8.91 -12.05
C ALA A 66 7.59 -8.32 -11.79
N GLN A 67 6.93 -7.83 -12.83
CA GLN A 67 5.55 -7.38 -12.75
C GLN A 67 4.67 -8.53 -12.28
N ASP A 68 3.90 -8.30 -11.21
CA ASP A 68 3.03 -9.29 -10.60
C ASP A 68 1.80 -8.61 -9.99
N PHE A 69 0.69 -8.65 -10.70
CA PHE A 69 -0.57 -8.04 -10.24
C PHE A 69 -1.15 -8.75 -9.01
N GLY A 70 -0.86 -10.04 -8.82
CA GLY A 70 -1.29 -10.80 -7.64
C GLY A 70 -0.60 -10.29 -6.39
N LYS A 71 0.72 -10.15 -6.42
CA LYS A 71 1.50 -9.57 -5.32
C LYS A 71 1.15 -8.11 -5.09
N ALA A 72 0.94 -7.33 -6.15
CA ALA A 72 0.46 -5.96 -6.02
C ALA A 72 -0.88 -5.90 -5.27
N ALA A 73 -1.84 -6.77 -5.62
CA ALA A 73 -3.12 -6.83 -4.93
C ALA A 73 -3.00 -7.25 -3.46
N GLU A 74 -2.09 -8.15 -3.12
CA GLU A 74 -1.84 -8.57 -1.74
C GLU A 74 -1.32 -7.40 -0.89
N TRP A 75 -0.31 -6.69 -1.35
CA TRP A 75 0.26 -5.54 -0.66
C TRP A 75 -0.73 -4.36 -0.59
N TYR A 76 -1.43 -4.03 -1.68
CA TYR A 76 -2.47 -3.01 -1.65
C TYR A 76 -3.60 -3.36 -0.67
N ARG A 77 -3.97 -4.64 -0.54
CA ARG A 77 -5.02 -5.07 0.40
C ARG A 77 -4.60 -4.82 1.85
N ARG A 78 -3.34 -5.06 2.19
CA ARG A 78 -2.80 -4.77 3.53
C ARG A 78 -2.87 -3.28 3.82
N ALA A 79 -2.32 -2.44 2.95
CA ALA A 79 -2.33 -0.98 3.09
C ALA A 79 -3.77 -0.41 3.08
N ALA A 80 -4.65 -0.92 2.20
CA ALA A 80 -6.05 -0.48 2.09
C ALA A 80 -6.86 -0.76 3.38
N LYS A 81 -6.60 -1.88 4.03
CA LYS A 81 -7.20 -2.22 5.33
C LYS A 81 -6.79 -1.25 6.42
N GLN A 82 -5.61 -0.70 6.36
CA GLN A 82 -5.10 0.32 7.27
C GLN A 82 -5.60 1.75 6.94
N GLY A 83 -6.35 1.92 5.85
CA GLY A 83 -6.92 3.20 5.46
C GLY A 83 -6.12 3.96 4.41
N HIS A 84 -5.09 3.35 3.82
CA HIS A 84 -4.27 4.02 2.81
C HIS A 84 -5.08 4.30 1.54
N ALA A 85 -5.30 5.60 1.23
CA ALA A 85 -6.24 6.02 0.18
C ALA A 85 -5.84 5.55 -1.22
N VAL A 86 -4.56 5.66 -1.59
CA VAL A 86 -4.05 5.24 -2.89
C VAL A 86 -4.13 3.71 -3.04
N ALA A 87 -3.88 2.97 -1.95
CA ALA A 87 -4.01 1.52 -1.96
C ALA A 87 -5.46 1.08 -2.18
N ARG A 88 -6.42 1.74 -1.54
CA ARG A 88 -7.87 1.48 -1.76
C ARG A 88 -8.27 1.70 -3.22
N LEU A 89 -7.80 2.81 -3.79
CA LEU A 89 -8.06 3.16 -5.20
C LEU A 89 -7.49 2.08 -6.13
N ASN A 90 -6.21 1.74 -6.00
CA ASN A 90 -5.55 0.76 -6.86
C ASN A 90 -6.13 -0.65 -6.69
N LEU A 91 -6.45 -1.04 -5.46
CA LEU A 91 -7.11 -2.33 -5.20
C LEU A 91 -8.49 -2.40 -5.86
N GLY A 92 -9.26 -1.32 -5.80
CA GLY A 92 -10.53 -1.20 -6.52
C GLY A 92 -10.38 -1.38 -8.03
N GLU A 93 -9.34 -0.79 -8.62
CA GLU A 93 -9.02 -0.98 -10.04
C GLU A 93 -8.63 -2.42 -10.37
N LEU A 94 -7.82 -3.07 -9.55
CA LEU A 94 -7.46 -4.48 -9.76
C LEU A 94 -8.69 -5.38 -9.76
N TYR A 95 -9.63 -5.16 -8.85
CA TYR A 95 -10.90 -5.89 -8.83
C TYR A 95 -11.79 -5.56 -10.03
N SER A 96 -11.84 -4.31 -10.48
CA SER A 96 -12.66 -3.90 -11.62
C SER A 96 -12.17 -4.50 -12.93
N THR A 97 -10.87 -4.66 -13.07
CA THR A 97 -10.23 -5.19 -14.29
C THR A 97 -9.94 -6.68 -14.24
N GLY A 98 -9.98 -7.30 -13.05
CA GLY A 98 -9.63 -8.71 -12.87
C GLY A 98 -8.14 -8.98 -13.03
N ARG A 99 -7.27 -8.00 -12.71
CA ARG A 99 -5.82 -8.15 -12.74
C ARG A 99 -5.31 -8.62 -11.37
N GLY A 100 -4.67 -9.77 -11.34
CA GLY A 100 -4.10 -10.36 -10.12
C GLY A 100 -5.13 -10.85 -9.09
N VAL A 101 -6.40 -10.56 -9.31
CA VAL A 101 -7.56 -11.03 -8.54
C VAL A 101 -8.70 -11.35 -9.50
N PRO A 102 -9.62 -12.26 -9.17
CA PRO A 102 -10.85 -12.43 -9.94
C PRO A 102 -11.62 -11.12 -10.01
N ARG A 103 -12.15 -10.78 -11.20
CA ARG A 103 -12.95 -9.56 -11.36
C ARG A 103 -14.19 -9.62 -10.46
N ASP A 104 -14.37 -8.57 -9.65
CA ASP A 104 -15.46 -8.44 -8.70
C ASP A 104 -15.86 -6.97 -8.57
N TYR A 105 -16.99 -6.61 -9.17
CA TYR A 105 -17.48 -5.24 -9.15
C TYR A 105 -17.99 -4.79 -7.77
N VAL A 106 -18.44 -5.71 -6.92
CA VAL A 106 -18.86 -5.38 -5.54
C VAL A 106 -17.64 -4.94 -4.74
N GLN A 107 -16.55 -5.71 -4.80
CA GLN A 107 -15.28 -5.34 -4.16
C GLN A 107 -14.69 -4.07 -4.77
N ALA A 108 -14.71 -3.94 -6.09
CA ALA A 108 -14.23 -2.73 -6.77
C ALA A 108 -14.98 -1.49 -6.31
N TYR A 109 -16.32 -1.53 -6.32
CA TYR A 109 -17.18 -0.44 -5.88
C TYR A 109 -16.93 -0.07 -4.41
N MET A 110 -16.79 -1.08 -3.54
CA MET A 110 -16.51 -0.88 -2.12
C MET A 110 -15.17 -0.16 -1.91
N TRP A 111 -14.07 -0.65 -2.47
CA TRP A 111 -12.75 -0.05 -2.27
C TRP A 111 -12.65 1.34 -2.87
N LEU A 112 -13.21 1.56 -4.07
CA LEU A 112 -13.31 2.89 -4.68
C LEU A 112 -14.19 3.83 -3.86
N GLY A 113 -15.29 3.34 -3.28
CA GLY A 113 -16.16 4.11 -2.40
C GLY A 113 -15.45 4.59 -1.13
N LEU A 114 -14.63 3.72 -0.53
CA LEU A 114 -13.81 4.08 0.63
C LEU A 114 -12.71 5.11 0.26
N ALA A 115 -12.12 5.01 -0.93
CA ALA A 115 -11.17 6.00 -1.42
C ALA A 115 -11.85 7.35 -1.74
N ALA A 116 -13.04 7.32 -2.33
CA ALA A 116 -13.85 8.51 -2.60
C ALA A 116 -14.23 9.25 -1.31
N ALA A 117 -14.59 8.51 -0.26
CA ALA A 117 -14.88 9.08 1.06
C ALA A 117 -13.66 9.78 1.70
N GLN A 118 -12.45 9.47 1.26
CA GLN A 118 -11.21 10.14 1.65
C GLN A 118 -10.84 11.34 0.73
N GLY A 119 -11.72 11.72 -0.20
CA GLY A 119 -11.56 12.89 -1.06
C GLY A 119 -11.07 12.59 -2.47
N SER A 120 -10.95 11.32 -2.89
CA SER A 120 -10.53 10.98 -4.25
C SER A 120 -11.67 11.16 -5.24
N ALA A 121 -11.67 12.29 -5.97
CA ALA A 121 -12.63 12.54 -7.05
C ALA A 121 -12.50 11.54 -8.21
N TRP A 122 -11.30 11.01 -8.44
CA TRP A 122 -11.08 9.98 -9.44
C TRP A 122 -11.76 8.66 -9.05
N ALA A 123 -11.62 8.25 -7.79
CA ALA A 123 -12.27 7.05 -7.27
C ALA A 123 -13.81 7.17 -7.33
N ASP A 124 -14.34 8.37 -7.05
CA ASP A 124 -15.78 8.61 -7.13
C ASP A 124 -16.31 8.46 -8.56
N ARG A 125 -15.63 9.07 -9.55
CA ARG A 125 -15.99 8.89 -10.96
C ARG A 125 -15.88 7.44 -11.40
N ARG A 126 -14.82 6.76 -11.01
CA ARG A 126 -14.58 5.38 -11.39
C ARG A 126 -15.61 4.43 -10.79
N ARG A 127 -15.99 4.67 -9.52
CA ARG A 127 -17.10 3.96 -8.86
C ARG A 127 -18.42 4.13 -9.62
N ALA A 128 -18.73 5.36 -10.04
CA ALA A 128 -19.93 5.63 -10.83
C ALA A 128 -19.91 4.89 -12.18
N GLU A 129 -18.76 4.85 -12.87
CA GLU A 129 -18.63 4.12 -14.15
C GLU A 129 -18.90 2.62 -13.99
N ILE A 130 -18.30 1.96 -12.99
CA ILE A 130 -18.48 0.52 -12.79
C ILE A 130 -19.90 0.17 -12.35
N SER A 131 -20.60 1.08 -11.69
CA SER A 131 -21.99 0.86 -11.27
C SER A 131 -22.93 0.57 -12.45
N TRP A 132 -22.61 1.04 -13.65
CA TRP A 132 -23.38 0.77 -14.86
C TRP A 132 -23.34 -0.71 -15.29
N SER A 133 -22.33 -1.44 -14.82
CA SER A 133 -22.18 -2.88 -15.05
C SER A 133 -22.70 -3.73 -13.89
N MET A 134 -23.33 -3.11 -12.89
CA MET A 134 -23.78 -3.77 -11.66
C MET A 134 -25.31 -3.81 -11.59
N THR A 135 -25.84 -4.83 -10.93
CA THR A 135 -27.25 -4.86 -10.54
C THR A 135 -27.48 -3.96 -9.32
N LEU A 136 -28.73 -3.56 -9.10
CA LEU A 136 -29.11 -2.79 -7.91
C LEU A 136 -28.80 -3.55 -6.62
N ALA A 137 -28.94 -4.88 -6.63
CA ALA A 137 -28.58 -5.72 -5.47
C ALA A 137 -27.08 -5.70 -5.18
N GLN A 138 -26.22 -5.75 -6.20
CA GLN A 138 -24.78 -5.64 -6.06
C GLN A 138 -24.34 -4.27 -5.54
N ILE A 139 -24.97 -3.19 -6.01
CA ILE A 139 -24.71 -1.83 -5.51
C ILE A 139 -25.12 -1.74 -4.03
N ALA A 140 -26.29 -2.25 -3.66
CA ALA A 140 -26.76 -2.26 -2.27
C ALA A 140 -25.80 -3.05 -1.36
N GLU A 141 -25.33 -4.22 -1.80
CA GLU A 141 -24.32 -5.02 -1.09
C GLU A 141 -23.02 -4.22 -0.88
N ALA A 142 -22.50 -3.58 -1.92
CA ALA A 142 -21.28 -2.79 -1.83
C ALA A 142 -21.44 -1.59 -0.88
N GLU A 143 -22.59 -0.91 -0.90
CA GLU A 143 -22.89 0.19 0.02
C GLU A 143 -22.99 -0.29 1.48
N ASP A 144 -23.54 -1.49 1.72
CA ASP A 144 -23.55 -2.11 3.04
C ASP A 144 -22.13 -2.39 3.55
N LEU A 145 -21.26 -2.89 2.68
CA LEU A 145 -19.85 -3.12 3.00
C LEU A 145 -19.11 -1.81 3.32
N ILE A 146 -19.34 -0.73 2.58
CA ILE A 146 -18.77 0.59 2.87
C ILE A 146 -19.20 1.07 4.27
N ARG A 147 -20.50 0.99 4.58
CA ARG A 147 -21.02 1.37 5.90
C ARG A 147 -20.38 0.55 7.02
N ALA A 148 -20.26 -0.77 6.83
CA ALA A 148 -19.62 -1.65 7.80
C ALA A 148 -18.14 -1.29 8.06
N TRP A 149 -17.39 -0.93 7.02
CA TRP A 149 -16.01 -0.45 7.16
C TRP A 149 -15.93 0.86 7.95
N GLN A 150 -16.76 1.84 7.60
CA GLN A 150 -16.79 3.15 8.25
C GLN A 150 -17.19 3.07 9.73
N THR A 151 -18.03 2.10 10.10
CA THR A 151 -18.45 1.89 11.49
C THR A 151 -17.34 1.27 12.34
N ARG A 152 -16.51 0.38 11.76
CA ARG A 152 -15.39 -0.25 12.46
C ARG A 152 -14.20 0.69 12.68
N ALA A 153 -14.09 1.74 11.89
CA ALA A 153 -12.99 2.71 11.96
C ALA A 153 -13.21 3.80 13.02
N LYS A 154 -14.33 3.78 13.74
CA LYS A 154 -14.66 4.65 14.87
C LYS A 154 -14.39 3.97 16.19
#